data_4c4e8878429e70adfe36a96655c4dced
#
_entry.id   4c4e8878429e70adfe36a96655c4dced
#
_cell.length_a   1.000
_cell.length_b   1.000
_cell.length_c   1.000
_cell.angle_alpha   90.00
_cell.angle_beta   90.00
_cell.angle_gamma   90.00
#
_symmetry.space_group_name_H-M   'P 1'
#
loop_
_entity.id
_entity.type
_entity.pdbx_description
1 polymer ?
#
loop_
_entity_poly.entity_id
_entity_poly.type
_entity_poly.pdbx_seq_one_letter_code
_entity_poly.pdbx_strand_id
1 'polypeptide(L)'
;MFRIRIALSTLAFSLSFSACAVLGKKNPPNPETCRRAQNQAYQVVLDSAKVSGTVLIFDPQSEQTFSNNFDYASMGFSPASTFKIPNTLIGLELGLLRSEDDVFQWDGVSRWNENWNQDLPLRDAFRFSCLPCYQQLARKIGYDNMQAWLEAFQYGNMDFDSSEIDQFWLTGKSKISCFQQIQFLQQVQEKQLPVKSESRNTLLRVMLSDSSSEFELRGKTGWCTQDSIDYLWYVGILEKGRKHYYVALQVTPKPDIEARNLATVRKEIALECFRIQGFIKE
;
A
#
# COMPACT_ATOMS: atom_id res chain seq x y z
N MET A 1 8.02 7.90 -84.25
CA MET A 1 8.28 7.08 -83.05
C MET A 1 9.05 7.92 -82.05
N PHE A 2 8.38 8.53 -81.14
CA PHE A 2 8.97 9.35 -80.03
C PHE A 2 9.18 8.49 -78.81
N ARG A 3 10.41 8.33 -78.34
CA ARG A 3 10.70 7.66 -77.07
C ARG A 3 10.88 8.73 -75.97
N ILE A 4 9.93 8.75 -75.00
CA ILE A 4 10.01 9.56 -73.81
C ILE A 4 10.86 8.80 -72.78
N ARG A 5 12.02 9.41 -72.36
CA ARG A 5 12.81 8.94 -71.19
C ARG A 5 12.29 9.63 -69.96
N ILE A 6 11.77 8.84 -69.02
CA ILE A 6 11.38 9.31 -67.67
C ILE A 6 12.64 9.15 -66.80
N ALA A 7 13.15 10.24 -66.26
CA ALA A 7 14.19 10.26 -65.27
C ALA A 7 13.55 10.10 -63.89
N LEU A 8 13.81 8.97 -63.20
CA LEU A 8 13.48 8.80 -61.77
C LEU A 8 14.55 9.52 -60.93
N SER A 9 14.19 10.60 -60.28
CA SER A 9 14.98 11.21 -59.22
C SER A 9 14.63 10.53 -57.88
N THR A 10 15.57 9.74 -57.37
CA THR A 10 15.47 9.18 -56.00
C THR A 10 15.79 10.26 -55.00
N LEU A 11 14.77 10.78 -54.33
CA LEU A 11 14.95 11.63 -53.14
C LEU A 11 15.26 10.74 -51.95
N ALA A 12 16.51 10.74 -51.51
CA ALA A 12 16.91 10.09 -50.26
C ALA A 12 16.49 10.99 -49.09
N PHE A 13 15.44 10.56 -48.35
CA PHE A 13 15.05 11.18 -47.08
C PHE A 13 15.98 10.64 -45.98
N SER A 14 16.96 11.41 -45.58
CA SER A 14 17.78 11.10 -44.41
C SER A 14 16.96 11.42 -43.14
N LEU A 15 16.38 10.38 -42.50
CA LEU A 15 15.83 10.46 -41.17
C LEU A 15 16.99 10.58 -40.16
N SER A 16 17.31 11.81 -39.74
CA SER A 16 18.13 12.04 -38.56
C SER A 16 17.37 11.65 -37.31
N PHE A 17 17.64 10.44 -36.78
CA PHE A 17 17.23 10.07 -35.43
C PHE A 17 18.02 10.92 -34.45
N SER A 18 17.37 11.96 -33.92
CA SER A 18 17.85 12.67 -32.75
C SER A 18 17.64 11.71 -31.56
N ALA A 19 18.71 11.03 -31.15
CA ALA A 19 18.72 10.27 -29.93
C ALA A 19 18.61 11.27 -28.76
N CYS A 20 17.39 11.56 -28.33
CA CYS A 20 17.18 12.13 -27.02
C CYS A 20 17.75 11.12 -26.01
N ALA A 21 18.90 11.45 -25.43
CA ALA A 21 19.42 10.73 -24.28
C ALA A 21 18.36 10.80 -23.16
N VAL A 22 17.60 9.73 -23.03
CA VAL A 22 16.80 9.49 -21.84
C VAL A 22 17.81 9.33 -20.71
N LEU A 23 18.05 10.41 -19.97
CA LEU A 23 18.73 10.35 -18.69
C LEU A 23 18.02 9.25 -17.88
N GLY A 24 18.67 8.09 -17.77
CA GLY A 24 18.12 6.93 -17.11
C GLY A 24 17.70 7.32 -15.69
N LYS A 25 16.39 7.38 -15.44
CA LYS A 25 15.89 7.43 -14.07
C LYS A 25 16.46 6.20 -13.37
N LYS A 26 17.38 6.43 -12.42
CA LYS A 26 17.81 5.36 -11.51
C LYS A 26 16.56 4.69 -10.98
N ASN A 27 16.46 3.38 -11.11
CA ASN A 27 15.40 2.64 -10.41
C ASN A 27 15.51 2.98 -8.93
N PRO A 28 14.39 3.23 -8.25
CA PRO A 28 14.43 3.49 -6.83
C PRO A 28 15.03 2.30 -6.10
N PRO A 29 15.69 2.55 -4.95
CA PRO A 29 16.29 1.50 -4.18
C PRO A 29 15.23 0.49 -3.70
N ASN A 30 15.52 -0.80 -3.89
CA ASN A 30 14.63 -1.88 -3.44
C ASN A 30 14.87 -2.14 -1.94
N PRO A 31 13.84 -2.01 -1.08
CA PRO A 31 13.98 -2.21 0.37
C PRO A 31 14.51 -3.58 0.75
N GLU A 32 14.27 -4.61 -0.07
CA GLU A 32 14.73 -5.98 0.21
C GLU A 32 16.22 -6.18 -0.02
N THR A 33 16.81 -5.45 -0.97
CA THR A 33 18.23 -5.54 -1.34
C THR A 33 19.12 -4.46 -0.73
N CYS A 34 18.53 -3.47 -0.06
CA CYS A 34 19.24 -2.41 0.63
C CYS A 34 19.97 -2.88 1.89
N ARG A 35 20.85 -2.03 2.42
CA ARG A 35 21.56 -2.35 3.67
C ARG A 35 20.58 -2.59 4.80
N ARG A 36 20.77 -3.68 5.53
CA ARG A 36 19.94 -4.08 6.68
C ARG A 36 20.61 -3.66 7.98
N ALA A 37 19.88 -2.97 8.85
CA ALA A 37 20.30 -2.62 10.19
C ALA A 37 19.30 -3.19 11.20
N GLN A 38 19.74 -4.19 11.95
CA GLN A 38 18.93 -4.73 13.04
C GLN A 38 18.83 -3.70 14.16
N ASN A 39 17.60 -3.44 14.64
CA ASN A 39 17.34 -2.48 15.70
C ASN A 39 16.59 -3.13 16.87
N GLN A 40 17.32 -3.44 17.94
CA GLN A 40 16.77 -4.08 19.14
C GLN A 40 15.80 -3.17 19.91
N ALA A 41 15.89 -1.84 19.76
CA ALA A 41 14.94 -0.94 20.40
C ALA A 41 13.49 -1.15 19.88
N TYR A 42 13.31 -1.61 18.63
CA TYR A 42 11.99 -1.97 18.12
C TYR A 42 11.39 -3.17 18.89
N GLN A 43 12.23 -4.13 19.29
CA GLN A 43 11.76 -5.25 20.11
C GLN A 43 11.27 -4.76 21.48
N VAL A 44 11.96 -3.80 22.11
CA VAL A 44 11.51 -3.18 23.36
C VAL A 44 10.16 -2.50 23.21
N VAL A 45 9.93 -1.80 22.07
CA VAL A 45 8.64 -1.17 21.78
C VAL A 45 7.54 -2.24 21.65
N LEU A 46 7.79 -3.33 20.92
CA LEU A 46 6.83 -4.43 20.76
C LEU A 46 6.50 -5.11 22.08
N ASP A 47 7.52 -5.36 22.92
CA ASP A 47 7.34 -5.98 24.24
C ASP A 47 6.51 -5.09 25.17
N SER A 48 6.79 -3.78 25.18
CA SER A 48 6.04 -2.78 25.94
C SER A 48 4.59 -2.68 25.49
N ALA A 49 4.35 -2.84 24.18
CA ALA A 49 3.04 -2.86 23.56
C ALA A 49 2.32 -4.21 23.70
N LYS A 50 2.95 -5.21 24.34
CA LYS A 50 2.43 -6.57 24.53
C LYS A 50 2.03 -7.26 23.22
N VAL A 51 2.86 -7.10 22.20
CA VAL A 51 2.72 -7.78 20.91
C VAL A 51 4.00 -8.51 20.53
N SER A 52 3.90 -9.47 19.63
CA SER A 52 5.02 -10.19 19.02
C SER A 52 4.98 -10.02 17.52
N GLY A 53 6.14 -9.94 16.85
CA GLY A 53 6.21 -9.80 15.42
C GLY A 53 7.35 -8.92 14.95
N THR A 54 7.12 -8.11 13.92
CA THR A 54 8.17 -7.28 13.31
C THR A 54 7.69 -5.88 12.99
N VAL A 55 8.62 -4.94 13.06
CA VAL A 55 8.53 -3.62 12.42
C VAL A 55 9.62 -3.54 11.37
N LEU A 56 9.27 -3.14 10.17
CA LEU A 56 10.17 -2.85 9.08
C LEU A 56 10.03 -1.38 8.70
N ILE A 57 11.13 -0.63 8.73
CA ILE A 57 11.20 0.75 8.25
C ILE A 57 12.23 0.83 7.14
N PHE A 58 11.90 1.56 6.07
CA PHE A 58 12.78 1.81 4.95
C PHE A 58 13.02 3.30 4.75
N ASP A 59 14.29 3.68 4.67
CA ASP A 59 14.77 5.01 4.30
C ASP A 59 15.43 4.94 2.92
N PRO A 60 14.75 5.38 1.86
CA PRO A 60 15.30 5.37 0.50
C PRO A 60 16.45 6.37 0.30
N GLN A 61 16.58 7.42 1.14
CA GLN A 61 17.64 8.39 1.01
C GLN A 61 19.00 7.81 1.43
N SER A 62 19.01 7.02 2.51
CA SER A 62 20.21 6.31 2.97
C SER A 62 20.36 4.91 2.37
N GLU A 63 19.38 4.45 1.60
CA GLU A 63 19.26 3.08 1.07
C GLU A 63 19.40 2.05 2.21
N GLN A 64 18.68 2.29 3.32
CA GLN A 64 18.77 1.47 4.52
C GLN A 64 17.41 1.00 5.00
N THR A 65 17.36 -0.26 5.40
CA THR A 65 16.19 -0.90 6.00
C THR A 65 16.47 -1.27 7.45
N PHE A 66 15.57 -0.94 8.36
CA PHE A 66 15.66 -1.18 9.80
C PHE A 66 14.58 -2.16 10.24
N SER A 67 14.92 -3.14 11.04
CA SER A 67 13.95 -4.09 11.63
C SER A 67 14.49 -4.72 12.91
N ASN A 68 13.57 -5.18 13.79
CA ASN A 68 13.90 -6.08 14.88
C ASN A 68 14.03 -7.54 14.39
N ASN A 69 13.36 -7.91 13.29
CA ASN A 69 13.37 -9.29 12.80
C ASN A 69 13.10 -9.31 11.28
N PHE A 70 14.18 -9.41 10.50
CA PHE A 70 14.11 -9.45 9.03
C PHE A 70 13.51 -10.75 8.48
N ASP A 71 13.74 -11.87 9.15
CA ASP A 71 13.20 -13.17 8.71
C ASP A 71 11.68 -13.14 8.82
N TYR A 72 11.15 -12.65 9.95
CA TYR A 72 9.71 -12.47 10.11
C TYR A 72 9.14 -11.44 9.14
N ALA A 73 9.87 -10.35 8.86
CA ALA A 73 9.46 -9.33 7.89
C ALA A 73 9.35 -9.86 6.45
N SER A 74 10.06 -10.93 6.14
CA SER A 74 10.01 -11.63 4.84
C SER A 74 8.87 -12.64 4.72
N MET A 75 8.25 -13.02 5.83
CA MET A 75 7.12 -13.95 5.84
C MET A 75 5.86 -13.29 5.28
N GLY A 76 5.08 -14.07 4.54
CA GLY A 76 3.81 -13.62 3.97
C GLY A 76 2.63 -13.89 4.90
N PHE A 77 1.78 -12.88 5.11
CA PHE A 77 0.54 -12.96 5.88
C PHE A 77 -0.63 -12.41 5.05
N SER A 78 -1.87 -12.75 5.41
CA SER A 78 -3.04 -12.15 4.76
C SER A 78 -2.99 -10.63 4.92
N PRO A 79 -3.22 -9.85 3.84
CA PRO A 79 -3.12 -8.39 3.89
C PRO A 79 -4.18 -7.75 4.76
N ALA A 80 -5.29 -8.42 5.03
CA ALA A 80 -6.42 -7.88 5.77
C ALA A 80 -6.85 -6.51 5.22
N SER A 81 -7.19 -5.55 6.09
CA SER A 81 -7.63 -4.22 5.64
C SER A 81 -6.54 -3.33 5.04
N THR A 82 -5.25 -3.75 5.00
CA THR A 82 -4.24 -3.02 4.20
C THR A 82 -4.53 -3.15 2.71
N PHE A 83 -5.25 -4.22 2.30
CA PHE A 83 -5.73 -4.41 0.94
C PHE A 83 -6.65 -3.28 0.45
N LYS A 84 -7.23 -2.49 1.34
CA LYS A 84 -8.00 -1.32 0.95
C LYS A 84 -7.20 -0.29 0.14
N ILE A 85 -5.87 -0.28 0.26
CA ILE A 85 -5.00 0.62 -0.51
C ILE A 85 -5.04 0.25 -2.00
N PRO A 86 -4.65 -0.96 -2.44
CA PRO A 86 -4.75 -1.33 -3.86
C PRO A 86 -6.21 -1.36 -4.34
N ASN A 87 -7.17 -1.82 -3.54
CA ASN A 87 -8.58 -1.86 -3.92
C ASN A 87 -9.13 -0.46 -4.24
N THR A 88 -8.82 0.57 -3.42
CA THR A 88 -9.15 1.96 -3.70
C THR A 88 -8.51 2.44 -5.01
N LEU A 89 -7.22 2.16 -5.21
CA LEU A 89 -6.49 2.61 -6.40
C LEU A 89 -7.08 2.01 -7.68
N ILE A 90 -7.40 0.72 -7.66
CA ILE A 90 -8.05 0.02 -8.77
C ILE A 90 -9.43 0.63 -9.05
N GLY A 91 -10.22 0.86 -8.00
CA GLY A 91 -11.54 1.48 -8.12
C GLY A 91 -11.50 2.88 -8.76
N LEU A 92 -10.48 3.68 -8.42
CA LEU A 92 -10.23 4.99 -9.01
C LEU A 92 -9.80 4.88 -10.49
N GLU A 93 -8.90 3.94 -10.82
CA GLU A 93 -8.43 3.74 -12.19
C GLU A 93 -9.55 3.29 -13.13
N LEU A 94 -10.45 2.44 -12.66
CA LEU A 94 -11.61 1.96 -13.42
C LEU A 94 -12.78 2.96 -13.46
N GLY A 95 -12.66 4.12 -12.78
CA GLY A 95 -13.70 5.13 -12.71
C GLY A 95 -14.94 4.70 -11.89
N LEU A 96 -14.81 3.65 -11.10
CA LEU A 96 -15.83 3.21 -10.13
C LEU A 96 -15.89 4.14 -8.91
N LEU A 97 -14.78 4.82 -8.66
CA LEU A 97 -14.61 5.92 -7.71
C LEU A 97 -13.96 7.10 -8.46
N ARG A 98 -14.32 8.34 -8.13
CA ARG A 98 -13.83 9.56 -8.79
C ARG A 98 -13.14 10.51 -7.81
N SER A 99 -13.57 10.49 -6.56
CA SER A 99 -13.04 11.38 -5.52
C SER A 99 -13.13 10.75 -4.13
N GLU A 100 -12.51 11.37 -3.14
CA GLU A 100 -12.64 11.00 -1.72
C GLU A 100 -14.05 11.19 -1.16
N ASP A 101 -14.91 11.91 -1.86
CA ASP A 101 -16.29 12.20 -1.46
C ASP A 101 -17.32 11.24 -2.07
N ASP A 102 -16.92 10.36 -2.99
CA ASP A 102 -17.82 9.36 -3.58
C ASP A 102 -18.36 8.42 -2.50
N VAL A 103 -19.69 8.25 -2.50
CA VAL A 103 -20.41 7.61 -1.39
C VAL A 103 -20.69 6.14 -1.66
N PHE A 104 -20.30 5.30 -0.73
CA PHE A 104 -20.79 3.93 -0.60
C PHE A 104 -22.15 3.95 0.07
N GLN A 105 -23.18 3.50 -0.64
CA GLN A 105 -24.52 3.39 -0.09
C GLN A 105 -24.58 2.23 0.90
N TRP A 106 -25.18 2.46 2.07
CA TRP A 106 -25.44 1.42 3.05
C TRP A 106 -26.50 0.45 2.50
N ASP A 107 -26.29 -0.83 2.71
CA ASP A 107 -27.18 -1.88 2.24
C ASP A 107 -28.36 -2.16 3.20
N GLY A 108 -28.53 -1.36 4.25
CA GLY A 108 -29.58 -1.51 5.27
C GLY A 108 -29.32 -2.61 6.31
N VAL A 109 -28.20 -3.32 6.19
CA VAL A 109 -27.86 -4.41 7.14
C VAL A 109 -27.07 -3.85 8.32
N SER A 110 -27.61 -3.97 9.54
CA SER A 110 -26.93 -3.59 10.78
C SER A 110 -25.79 -4.54 11.11
N ARG A 111 -24.61 -3.98 11.38
CA ARG A 111 -23.39 -4.71 11.73
C ARG A 111 -22.87 -4.26 13.09
N TRP A 112 -22.00 -5.06 13.70
CA TRP A 112 -21.39 -4.80 15.00
C TRP A 112 -20.63 -3.46 15.09
N ASN A 113 -20.09 -2.96 13.98
CA ASN A 113 -19.44 -1.65 13.92
C ASN A 113 -20.46 -0.62 13.42
N GLU A 114 -20.94 0.21 14.33
CA GLU A 114 -21.97 1.22 14.04
C GLU A 114 -21.56 2.22 12.96
N ASN A 115 -20.25 2.53 12.81
CA ASN A 115 -19.76 3.39 11.74
C ASN A 115 -20.04 2.85 10.34
N TRP A 116 -20.32 1.55 10.19
CA TRP A 116 -20.62 0.92 8.90
C TRP A 116 -22.12 0.91 8.55
N ASN A 117 -22.98 1.30 9.49
CA ASN A 117 -24.43 1.27 9.37
C ASN A 117 -24.99 2.61 8.86
N GLN A 118 -24.36 3.17 7.86
CA GLN A 118 -24.70 4.44 7.22
C GLN A 118 -24.04 4.57 5.87
N ASP A 119 -24.49 5.52 5.06
CA ASP A 119 -23.80 5.93 3.85
C ASP A 119 -22.44 6.53 4.19
N LEU A 120 -21.40 6.09 3.50
CA LEU A 120 -20.02 6.53 3.81
C LEU A 120 -19.32 7.08 2.56
N PRO A 121 -18.80 8.31 2.62
CA PRO A 121 -17.85 8.75 1.60
C PRO A 121 -16.57 7.91 1.65
N LEU A 122 -15.85 7.79 0.53
CA LEU A 122 -14.64 6.98 0.41
C LEU A 122 -13.64 7.22 1.54
N ARG A 123 -13.37 8.50 1.89
CA ARG A 123 -12.45 8.86 2.98
C ARG A 123 -12.84 8.23 4.32
N ASP A 124 -14.14 8.19 4.64
CA ASP A 124 -14.65 7.64 5.90
C ASP A 124 -14.74 6.10 5.83
N ALA A 125 -15.14 5.55 4.69
CA ALA A 125 -15.11 4.10 4.46
C ALA A 125 -13.69 3.53 4.61
N PHE A 126 -12.67 4.24 4.15
CA PHE A 126 -11.27 3.88 4.33
C PHE A 126 -10.84 4.02 5.80
N ARG A 127 -11.12 5.17 6.42
CA ARG A 127 -10.78 5.48 7.81
C ARG A 127 -11.40 4.49 8.79
N PHE A 128 -12.70 4.22 8.67
CA PHE A 128 -13.43 3.26 9.50
C PHE A 128 -13.21 1.80 9.10
N SER A 129 -12.39 1.58 8.07
CA SER A 129 -12.11 0.24 7.55
C SER A 129 -13.38 -0.54 7.18
N CYS A 130 -14.37 0.14 6.58
CA CYS A 130 -15.67 -0.40 6.23
C CYS A 130 -15.52 -1.65 5.34
N LEU A 131 -15.69 -2.83 5.92
CA LEU A 131 -15.56 -4.08 5.18
C LEU A 131 -16.63 -4.21 4.09
N PRO A 132 -17.95 -4.01 4.37
CA PRO A 132 -18.98 -4.15 3.36
C PRO A 132 -18.83 -3.16 2.19
N CYS A 133 -18.34 -1.94 2.44
CA CYS A 133 -18.05 -0.98 1.37
C CYS A 133 -17.00 -1.53 0.38
N TYR A 134 -15.92 -2.09 0.92
CA TYR A 134 -14.82 -2.62 0.10
C TYR A 134 -15.14 -3.97 -0.55
N GLN A 135 -16.03 -4.75 0.04
CA GLN A 135 -16.62 -5.93 -0.59
C GLN A 135 -17.48 -5.54 -1.81
N GLN A 136 -18.31 -4.51 -1.66
CA GLN A 136 -19.06 -3.94 -2.80
C GLN A 136 -18.12 -3.47 -3.92
N LEU A 137 -17.05 -2.74 -3.56
CA LEU A 137 -16.08 -2.25 -4.54
C LEU A 137 -15.39 -3.41 -5.26
N ALA A 138 -14.91 -4.41 -4.54
CA ALA A 138 -14.27 -5.58 -5.12
C ALA A 138 -15.18 -6.34 -6.09
N ARG A 139 -16.46 -6.53 -5.74
CA ARG A 139 -17.45 -7.14 -6.65
C ARG A 139 -17.66 -6.29 -7.91
N LYS A 140 -17.67 -4.93 -7.80
CA LYS A 140 -17.80 -4.02 -8.95
C LYS A 140 -16.54 -4.03 -9.83
N ILE A 141 -15.36 -4.16 -9.27
CA ILE A 141 -14.09 -4.32 -10.00
C ILE A 141 -14.12 -5.62 -10.81
N GLY A 142 -14.60 -6.70 -10.20
CA GLY A 142 -14.66 -8.02 -10.81
C GLY A 142 -13.34 -8.75 -10.82
N TYR A 143 -13.40 -10.06 -11.02
CA TYR A 143 -12.26 -10.98 -10.90
C TYR A 143 -11.12 -10.65 -11.88
N ASP A 144 -11.42 -10.54 -13.17
CA ASP A 144 -10.38 -10.35 -14.21
C ASP A 144 -9.62 -9.03 -14.02
N ASN A 145 -10.35 -7.94 -13.74
CA ASN A 145 -9.73 -6.64 -13.48
C ASN A 145 -8.89 -6.69 -12.20
N MET A 146 -9.41 -7.31 -11.13
CA MET A 146 -8.69 -7.41 -9.86
C MET A 146 -7.37 -8.15 -10.04
N GLN A 147 -7.37 -9.31 -10.71
CA GLN A 147 -6.15 -10.06 -11.00
C GLN A 147 -5.16 -9.24 -11.83
N ALA A 148 -5.62 -8.67 -12.96
CA ALA A 148 -4.75 -7.92 -13.87
C ALA A 148 -4.07 -6.73 -13.15
N TRP A 149 -4.80 -5.99 -12.32
CA TRP A 149 -4.24 -4.87 -11.58
C TRP A 149 -3.28 -5.30 -10.45
N LEU A 150 -3.61 -6.38 -9.71
CA LEU A 150 -2.73 -6.88 -8.65
C LEU A 150 -1.42 -7.43 -9.21
N GLU A 151 -1.46 -8.07 -10.39
CA GLU A 151 -0.26 -8.47 -11.12
C GLU A 151 0.55 -7.26 -11.58
N ALA A 152 -0.09 -6.24 -12.19
CA ALA A 152 0.56 -5.02 -12.62
C ALA A 152 1.21 -4.25 -11.45
N PHE A 153 0.62 -4.32 -10.27
CA PHE A 153 1.16 -3.73 -9.03
C PHE A 153 2.21 -4.59 -8.35
N GLN A 154 2.37 -5.86 -8.76
CA GLN A 154 3.21 -6.83 -8.06
C GLN A 154 2.87 -6.90 -6.55
N TYR A 155 1.57 -6.85 -6.23
CA TYR A 155 1.08 -6.76 -4.86
C TYR A 155 1.07 -8.11 -4.17
N GLY A 156 2.21 -8.56 -3.65
CA GLY A 156 2.34 -9.83 -2.94
C GLY A 156 2.06 -11.06 -3.80
N ASN A 157 1.62 -12.14 -3.16
CA ASN A 157 1.12 -13.35 -3.79
C ASN A 157 -0.38 -13.47 -3.51
N MET A 158 -1.20 -12.96 -4.44
CA MET A 158 -2.65 -12.97 -4.32
C MET A 158 -3.23 -14.20 -5.01
N ASP A 159 -3.69 -15.16 -4.21
CA ASP A 159 -4.27 -16.43 -4.64
C ASP A 159 -5.76 -16.47 -4.28
N PHE A 160 -6.64 -16.39 -5.28
CA PHE A 160 -8.10 -16.38 -5.12
C PHE A 160 -8.79 -16.74 -6.43
N ASP A 161 -10.01 -17.22 -6.34
CA ASP A 161 -10.90 -17.42 -7.49
C ASP A 161 -12.07 -16.40 -7.48
N SER A 162 -12.92 -16.48 -8.49
CA SER A 162 -14.03 -15.53 -8.66
C SER A 162 -15.05 -15.57 -7.51
N SER A 163 -15.19 -16.70 -6.82
CA SER A 163 -16.10 -16.85 -5.68
C SER A 163 -15.56 -16.18 -4.41
N GLU A 164 -14.25 -15.94 -4.35
CA GLU A 164 -13.56 -15.33 -3.22
C GLU A 164 -13.30 -13.82 -3.41
N ILE A 165 -13.78 -13.21 -4.50
CA ILE A 165 -13.45 -11.85 -4.94
C ILE A 165 -13.63 -10.78 -3.86
N ASP A 166 -14.53 -10.96 -2.92
CA ASP A 166 -14.85 -9.99 -1.87
C ASP A 166 -14.35 -10.37 -0.48
N GLN A 167 -13.50 -11.42 -0.38
CA GLN A 167 -12.98 -11.91 0.90
C GLN A 167 -11.54 -12.44 0.85
N PHE A 168 -10.92 -12.63 -0.31
CA PHE A 168 -9.61 -13.30 -0.46
C PHE A 168 -8.49 -12.65 0.37
N TRP A 169 -8.58 -11.35 0.65
CA TRP A 169 -7.60 -10.63 1.48
C TRP A 169 -7.75 -10.91 2.99
N LEU A 170 -8.76 -11.68 3.39
CA LEU A 170 -9.07 -12.05 4.78
C LEU A 170 -8.82 -13.55 5.05
N THR A 171 -8.94 -14.41 4.03
CA THR A 171 -9.10 -15.86 4.19
C THR A 171 -7.79 -16.65 4.17
N GLY A 172 -6.66 -16.01 3.96
CA GLY A 172 -5.38 -16.64 4.25
C GLY A 172 -4.62 -17.34 3.12
N LYS A 173 -5.18 -17.54 1.93
CA LYS A 173 -4.42 -18.00 0.77
C LYS A 173 -3.55 -16.87 0.22
N SER A 174 -4.13 -15.70 0.03
CA SER A 174 -3.43 -14.50 -0.40
C SER A 174 -2.47 -13.99 0.68
N LYS A 175 -1.21 -13.74 0.30
CA LYS A 175 -0.13 -13.40 1.22
C LYS A 175 0.67 -12.20 0.74
N ILE A 176 1.10 -11.38 1.69
CA ILE A 176 2.03 -10.28 1.45
C ILE A 176 3.00 -10.14 2.63
N SER A 177 4.27 -9.83 2.36
CA SER A 177 5.28 -9.59 3.39
C SER A 177 5.39 -8.09 3.73
N CYS A 178 6.09 -7.75 4.83
CA CYS A 178 6.39 -6.36 5.15
C CYS A 178 7.23 -5.69 4.05
N PHE A 179 8.16 -6.40 3.44
CA PHE A 179 8.96 -5.89 2.33
C PHE A 179 8.09 -5.54 1.12
N GLN A 180 7.18 -6.44 0.73
CA GLN A 180 6.27 -6.24 -0.39
C GLN A 180 5.27 -5.09 -0.13
N GLN A 181 4.80 -4.92 1.12
CA GLN A 181 3.98 -3.77 1.51
C GLN A 181 4.74 -2.45 1.32
N ILE A 182 5.98 -2.37 1.78
CA ILE A 182 6.81 -1.17 1.62
C ILE A 182 7.11 -0.93 0.14
N GLN A 183 7.45 -1.95 -0.63
CA GLN A 183 7.71 -1.83 -2.06
C GLN A 183 6.49 -1.26 -2.80
N PHE A 184 5.30 -1.76 -2.51
CA PHE A 184 4.07 -1.23 -3.10
C PHE A 184 3.81 0.23 -2.72
N LEU A 185 3.96 0.60 -1.44
CA LEU A 185 3.81 1.99 -1.00
C LEU A 185 4.84 2.92 -1.65
N GLN A 186 6.07 2.46 -1.82
CA GLN A 186 7.11 3.18 -2.53
C GLN A 186 6.72 3.40 -4.00
N GLN A 187 6.25 2.37 -4.69
CA GLN A 187 5.79 2.48 -6.09
C GLN A 187 4.64 3.49 -6.21
N VAL A 188 3.69 3.50 -5.26
CA VAL A 188 2.63 4.51 -5.20
C VAL A 188 3.24 5.91 -5.06
N GLN A 189 4.12 6.12 -4.09
CA GLN A 189 4.69 7.44 -3.80
C GLN A 189 5.59 7.95 -4.93
N GLU A 190 6.43 7.10 -5.48
CA GLU A 190 7.43 7.43 -6.51
C GLU A 190 6.85 7.44 -7.95
N LYS A 191 5.53 7.31 -8.11
CA LYS A 191 4.83 7.33 -9.42
C LYS A 191 5.31 6.24 -10.39
N GLN A 192 5.55 5.05 -9.88
CA GLN A 192 6.05 3.93 -10.68
C GLN A 192 4.95 2.99 -11.16
N LEU A 193 3.78 3.04 -10.52
CA LEU A 193 2.63 2.25 -10.94
C LEU A 193 2.02 2.82 -12.23
N PRO A 194 1.45 1.96 -13.09
CA PRO A 194 0.80 2.38 -14.34
C PRO A 194 -0.58 3.00 -14.08
N VAL A 195 -0.66 4.00 -13.20
CA VAL A 195 -1.90 4.65 -12.78
C VAL A 195 -1.86 6.15 -13.05
N LYS A 196 -3.05 6.75 -13.20
CA LYS A 196 -3.20 8.18 -13.37
C LYS A 196 -2.72 8.93 -12.13
N SER A 197 -2.09 10.10 -12.33
CA SER A 197 -1.66 10.95 -11.22
C SER A 197 -2.83 11.40 -10.33
N GLU A 198 -4.02 11.56 -10.88
CA GLU A 198 -5.23 11.93 -10.15
C GLU A 198 -5.66 10.82 -9.19
N SER A 199 -5.75 9.56 -9.67
CA SER A 199 -6.07 8.39 -8.85
C SER A 199 -5.08 8.21 -7.70
N ARG A 200 -3.78 8.32 -8.01
CA ARG A 200 -2.73 8.27 -6.99
C ARG A 200 -2.88 9.38 -5.94
N ASN A 201 -3.11 10.63 -6.37
CA ASN A 201 -3.23 11.76 -5.46
C ASN A 201 -4.48 11.63 -4.59
N THR A 202 -5.60 11.17 -5.14
CA THR A 202 -6.82 10.88 -4.37
C THR A 202 -6.57 9.79 -3.33
N LEU A 203 -5.91 8.68 -3.72
CA LEU A 203 -5.51 7.64 -2.77
C LEU A 203 -4.67 8.21 -1.62
N LEU A 204 -3.64 9.02 -1.92
CA LEU A 204 -2.77 9.59 -0.89
C LEU A 204 -3.53 10.54 0.06
N ARG A 205 -4.53 11.29 -0.42
CA ARG A 205 -5.41 12.08 0.46
C ARG A 205 -6.25 11.19 1.37
N VAL A 206 -6.84 10.14 0.82
CA VAL A 206 -7.65 9.16 1.58
C VAL A 206 -6.83 8.42 2.64
N MET A 207 -5.54 8.19 2.37
CA MET A 207 -4.63 7.52 3.30
C MET A 207 -4.14 8.41 4.46
N LEU A 208 -4.38 9.73 4.43
CA LEU A 208 -3.93 10.63 5.50
C LEU A 208 -4.54 10.21 6.84
N SER A 209 -3.70 9.78 7.78
CA SER A 209 -4.09 9.22 9.08
C SER A 209 -3.62 10.04 10.27
N ASP A 210 -2.62 10.89 10.07
CA ASP A 210 -2.09 11.81 11.08
C ASP A 210 -1.31 12.94 10.42
N SER A 211 -1.28 14.11 11.07
CA SER A 211 -0.50 15.26 10.60
C SER A 211 -0.10 16.17 11.75
N SER A 212 1.08 16.78 11.62
CA SER A 212 1.59 17.78 12.51
C SER A 212 2.26 18.90 11.70
N SER A 213 2.84 19.89 12.36
CA SER A 213 3.69 20.88 11.68
C SER A 213 5.00 20.31 11.14
N GLU A 214 5.37 19.09 11.57
CA GLU A 214 6.65 18.47 11.23
C GLU A 214 6.50 17.38 10.14
N PHE A 215 5.37 16.66 10.12
CA PHE A 215 5.16 15.51 9.22
C PHE A 215 3.68 15.28 8.86
N GLU A 216 3.47 14.54 7.77
CA GLU A 216 2.22 13.85 7.46
C GLU A 216 2.45 12.35 7.49
N LEU A 217 1.51 11.62 8.08
CA LEU A 217 1.52 10.16 8.09
C LEU A 217 0.31 9.64 7.31
N ARG A 218 0.59 8.94 6.23
CA ARG A 218 -0.41 8.26 5.42
C ARG A 218 -0.34 6.77 5.70
N GLY A 219 -1.45 6.13 6.01
CA GLY A 219 -1.35 4.72 6.38
C GLY A 219 -2.67 3.98 6.46
N LYS A 220 -2.56 2.68 6.69
CA LYS A 220 -3.70 1.79 6.87
C LYS A 220 -3.40 0.70 7.89
N THR A 221 -4.34 0.50 8.78
CA THR A 221 -4.37 -0.66 9.69
C THR A 221 -4.98 -1.88 8.99
N GLY A 222 -4.54 -3.07 9.39
CA GLY A 222 -5.17 -4.34 9.03
C GLY A 222 -5.42 -5.20 10.27
N TRP A 223 -6.45 -6.03 10.22
CA TRP A 223 -6.74 -7.04 11.24
C TRP A 223 -7.48 -8.19 10.58
N CYS A 224 -6.98 -9.39 10.74
CA CYS A 224 -7.69 -10.62 10.43
C CYS A 224 -7.33 -11.68 11.48
N THR A 225 -8.26 -12.62 11.69
CA THR A 225 -8.07 -13.76 12.58
C THR A 225 -8.00 -15.03 11.73
N GLN A 226 -6.95 -15.82 11.88
CA GLN A 226 -6.76 -17.10 11.21
C GLN A 226 -6.26 -18.11 12.23
N ASP A 227 -6.87 -19.30 12.26
CA ASP A 227 -6.53 -20.36 13.22
C ASP A 227 -6.50 -19.87 14.68
N SER A 228 -7.49 -19.01 15.04
CA SER A 228 -7.60 -18.36 16.35
C SER A 228 -6.44 -17.41 16.71
N ILE A 229 -5.62 -17.00 15.73
CA ILE A 229 -4.54 -16.04 15.91
C ILE A 229 -4.91 -14.73 15.22
N ASP A 230 -4.81 -13.63 15.95
CA ASP A 230 -5.00 -12.29 15.41
C ASP A 230 -3.72 -11.80 14.75
N TYR A 231 -3.82 -11.43 13.48
CA TYR A 231 -2.76 -10.80 12.69
C TYR A 231 -3.08 -9.34 12.48
N LEU A 232 -2.23 -8.49 13.00
CA LEU A 232 -2.43 -7.05 13.04
C LEU A 232 -1.38 -6.37 12.16
N TRP A 233 -1.84 -5.47 11.29
CA TRP A 233 -1.00 -4.69 10.40
C TRP A 233 -1.07 -3.18 10.67
N TYR A 234 0.01 -2.50 10.46
CA TYR A 234 0.04 -1.10 10.07
C TYR A 234 1.05 -0.92 8.94
N VAL A 235 0.63 -0.27 7.86
CA VAL A 235 1.51 0.09 6.76
C VAL A 235 1.34 1.57 6.46
N GLY A 236 2.44 2.27 6.14
CA GLY A 236 2.35 3.71 5.95
C GLY A 236 3.57 4.37 5.34
N ILE A 237 3.35 5.63 4.96
CA ILE A 237 4.33 6.56 4.42
C ILE A 237 4.40 7.74 5.39
N LEU A 238 5.55 7.98 5.98
CA LEU A 238 5.85 9.20 6.72
C LEU A 238 6.48 10.21 5.76
N GLU A 239 5.86 11.36 5.62
CA GLU A 239 6.30 12.44 4.77
C GLU A 239 6.78 13.61 5.64
N LYS A 240 8.06 13.99 5.49
CA LYS A 240 8.69 15.10 6.21
C LYS A 240 9.42 16.01 5.24
N GLY A 241 8.78 17.11 4.87
CA GLY A 241 9.25 17.99 3.82
C GLY A 241 9.31 17.27 2.47
N ARG A 242 10.51 17.05 1.92
CA ARG A 242 10.71 16.31 0.67
C ARG A 242 11.14 14.85 0.87
N LYS A 243 11.25 14.42 2.12
CA LYS A 243 11.67 13.06 2.46
C LYS A 243 10.48 12.18 2.74
N HIS A 244 10.55 10.94 2.28
CA HIS A 244 9.57 9.90 2.55
C HIS A 244 10.26 8.75 3.26
N TYR A 245 9.60 8.19 4.27
CA TYR A 245 10.01 6.98 4.97
C TYR A 245 8.84 6.02 4.97
N TYR A 246 9.10 4.75 4.83
CA TYR A 246 8.07 3.74 4.70
C TYR A 246 8.09 2.82 5.91
N VAL A 247 6.94 2.41 6.38
CA VAL A 247 6.79 1.46 7.48
C VAL A 247 5.81 0.36 7.12
N ALA A 248 6.16 -0.86 7.48
CA ALA A 248 5.25 -1.99 7.57
C ALA A 248 5.52 -2.72 8.88
N LEU A 249 4.51 -2.89 9.70
CA LEU A 249 4.57 -3.78 10.85
C LEU A 249 3.51 -4.86 10.72
N GLN A 250 3.88 -6.06 11.11
CA GLN A 250 2.99 -7.19 11.28
C GLN A 250 3.23 -7.79 12.65
N VAL A 251 2.19 -7.83 13.46
CA VAL A 251 2.28 -8.28 14.85
C VAL A 251 1.07 -9.13 15.23
N THR A 252 1.26 -9.95 16.26
CA THR A 252 0.21 -10.73 16.94
C THR A 252 0.12 -10.29 18.40
N PRO A 253 -1.06 -10.18 18.99
CA PRO A 253 -1.22 -9.82 20.39
C PRO A 253 -0.68 -10.93 21.31
N LYS A 254 -0.06 -10.54 22.43
CA LYS A 254 0.22 -11.46 23.53
C LYS A 254 -1.06 -11.69 24.34
N PRO A 255 -1.20 -12.81 25.07
CA PRO A 255 -2.45 -13.17 25.75
C PRO A 255 -2.97 -12.15 26.78
N ASP A 256 -2.10 -11.32 27.32
CA ASP A 256 -2.39 -10.35 28.39
C ASP A 256 -2.68 -8.93 27.88
N ILE A 257 -2.82 -8.73 26.56
CA ILE A 257 -3.20 -7.43 26.00
C ILE A 257 -4.71 -7.24 26.04
N GLU A 258 -5.15 -6.05 26.43
CA GLU A 258 -6.56 -5.69 26.34
C GLU A 258 -6.97 -5.40 24.89
N ALA A 259 -8.07 -6.03 24.43
CA ALA A 259 -8.54 -5.91 23.04
C ALA A 259 -8.78 -4.45 22.58
N ARG A 260 -9.21 -3.56 23.50
CA ARG A 260 -9.40 -2.12 23.20
C ARG A 260 -8.14 -1.41 22.73
N ASN A 261 -6.95 -1.88 23.15
CA ASN A 261 -5.67 -1.27 22.80
C ASN A 261 -5.20 -1.71 21.41
N LEU A 262 -5.73 -2.80 20.84
CA LEU A 262 -5.33 -3.32 19.56
C LEU A 262 -5.65 -2.39 18.36
N ALA A 263 -6.61 -1.49 18.54
CA ALA A 263 -7.00 -0.57 17.46
C ALA A 263 -5.93 0.52 17.21
N THR A 264 -5.38 1.12 18.28
CA THR A 264 -4.47 2.27 18.22
C THR A 264 -3.00 1.89 18.28
N VAL A 265 -2.67 0.84 19.05
CA VAL A 265 -1.28 0.44 19.35
C VAL A 265 -0.40 0.29 18.11
N ARG A 266 -0.96 -0.19 17.01
CA ARG A 266 -0.20 -0.40 15.76
C ARG A 266 0.39 0.88 15.18
N LYS A 267 -0.40 1.96 15.15
CA LYS A 267 0.06 3.28 14.70
C LYS A 267 1.06 3.87 15.70
N GLU A 268 0.81 3.71 16.98
CA GLU A 268 1.69 4.17 18.06
C GLU A 268 3.08 3.50 17.98
N ILE A 269 3.14 2.18 17.76
CA ILE A 269 4.38 1.46 17.52
C ILE A 269 5.14 2.05 16.32
N ALA A 270 4.45 2.31 15.20
CA ALA A 270 5.09 2.87 14.01
C ALA A 270 5.67 4.26 14.28
N LEU A 271 4.92 5.13 14.95
CA LEU A 271 5.38 6.47 15.33
C LEU A 271 6.59 6.41 16.27
N GLU A 272 6.56 5.53 17.27
CA GLU A 272 7.67 5.37 18.19
C GLU A 272 8.94 4.85 17.49
N CYS A 273 8.80 3.90 16.56
CA CYS A 273 9.92 3.44 15.77
C CYS A 273 10.49 4.53 14.84
N PHE A 274 9.66 5.45 14.34
CA PHE A 274 10.14 6.62 13.60
C PHE A 274 10.89 7.60 14.51
N ARG A 275 10.47 7.78 15.78
CA ARG A 275 11.21 8.59 16.78
C ARG A 275 12.57 7.98 17.09
N ILE A 276 12.62 6.68 17.33
CA ILE A 276 13.89 5.95 17.57
C ILE A 276 14.88 6.13 16.41
N GLN A 277 14.39 6.23 15.16
CA GLN A 277 15.24 6.53 14.01
C GLN A 277 15.59 8.03 13.87
N GLY A 278 15.01 8.92 14.67
CA GLY A 278 15.21 10.36 14.56
C GLY A 278 14.50 10.99 13.34
N PHE A 279 13.55 10.28 12.73
CA PHE A 279 12.81 10.81 11.58
C PHE A 279 11.77 11.84 12.00
N ILE A 280 11.21 11.70 13.19
CA ILE A 280 10.33 12.70 13.83
C ILE A 280 10.84 12.97 15.27
N LYS A 281 10.42 14.12 15.82
CA LYS A 281 10.71 14.47 17.21
C LYS A 281 9.63 13.95 18.15
N GLU A 282 9.84 14.11 19.45
CA GLU A 282 8.85 13.78 20.50
C GLU A 282 7.56 14.59 20.37
#